data_a0256787b7be1f52470bd6494d59250a
#
_entry.id   a0256787b7be1f52470bd6494d59250a
#
_cell.length_a   1.000
_cell.length_b   1.000
_cell.length_c   1.000
_cell.angle_alpha   90.00
_cell.angle_beta   90.00
_cell.angle_gamma   90.00
#
_symmetry.space_group_name_H-M   'P 1'
#
loop_
_entity.id
_entity.type
_entity.pdbx_description
1 polymer ?
#
loop_
_entity_poly.entity_id
_entity_poly.type
_entity_poly.pdbx_seq_one_letter_code
_entity_poly.pdbx_strand_id
1 'polypeptide(L)'
;EIASCLVGSEMCIRDSVTSDHRLGHTQIKTLPYPGFPTDMQPQIATLLALSDGTSIVTESIFENRFKYVDELSRMGASIKVEGGNVAIIEGVEGFTGAAISAPDLRAGAALVVAALVAEGYSTVDCIHYIERGYECFEDKLAALGGYIEKIPVDDERAVQKFKLKVG
;
A
#
# COMPACT_ATOMS: atom_id res chain seq x y z
N GLU A 1 21.35 4.29 -3.90
CA GLU A 1 21.67 4.37 -5.35
C GLU A 1 20.67 3.52 -6.10
N ILE A 2 19.78 4.16 -6.82
CA ILE A 2 18.98 3.47 -7.83
C ILE A 2 19.94 3.14 -8.96
N ALA A 3 20.35 1.89 -9.06
CA ALA A 3 21.19 1.43 -10.15
C ALA A 3 20.45 1.68 -11.47
N SER A 4 20.97 2.59 -12.27
CA SER A 4 20.51 2.87 -13.62
C SER A 4 20.79 1.65 -14.51
N CYS A 5 19.82 0.76 -14.61
CA CYS A 5 19.90 -0.42 -15.48
C CYS A 5 19.37 -0.14 -16.90
N LEU A 6 19.50 1.08 -17.39
CA LEU A 6 18.91 1.53 -18.65
C LEU A 6 19.96 1.94 -19.70
N VAL A 7 21.13 1.32 -19.71
CA VAL A 7 22.12 1.53 -20.80
C VAL A 7 22.58 0.19 -21.31
N GLY A 8 21.91 -0.33 -22.30
CA GLY A 8 22.28 -1.54 -23.01
C GLY A 8 21.08 -2.20 -23.69
N SER A 9 21.31 -2.93 -24.72
CA SER A 9 20.29 -3.62 -25.54
C SER A 9 19.59 -4.81 -24.84
N GLU A 10 19.80 -5.00 -23.54
CA GLU A 10 19.13 -6.01 -22.74
C GLU A 10 18.27 -5.35 -21.67
N MET A 11 16.97 -5.59 -21.73
CA MET A 11 16.01 -5.16 -20.75
C MET A 11 16.21 -6.01 -19.48
N CYS A 12 16.65 -5.42 -18.38
CA CYS A 12 16.66 -6.08 -17.08
C CYS A 12 15.22 -6.38 -16.67
N ILE A 13 14.87 -7.67 -16.60
CA ILE A 13 13.51 -8.14 -16.28
C ILE A 13 13.28 -8.08 -14.77
N ARG A 14 14.32 -7.90 -13.96
CA ARG A 14 14.27 -7.88 -12.50
C ARG A 14 15.19 -6.84 -11.93
N ASP A 15 14.63 -5.98 -11.09
CA ASP A 15 15.37 -5.09 -10.22
C ASP A 15 15.26 -5.59 -8.78
N SER A 16 16.30 -5.44 -7.98
CA SER A 16 16.30 -5.74 -6.55
C SER A 16 16.66 -4.50 -5.77
N VAL A 17 15.77 -4.10 -4.89
CA VAL A 17 15.99 -3.00 -3.94
C VAL A 17 16.02 -3.58 -2.54
N THR A 18 17.14 -3.41 -1.84
CA THR A 18 17.31 -3.92 -0.48
C THR A 18 17.74 -2.81 0.47
N SER A 19 17.34 -2.93 1.73
CA SER A 19 17.82 -2.10 2.82
C SER A 19 18.10 -3.00 4.01
N ASP A 20 19.22 -2.77 4.68
CA ASP A 20 19.67 -3.47 5.88
C ASP A 20 19.26 -2.73 7.18
N HIS A 21 18.58 -1.59 7.04
CA HIS A 21 18.10 -0.79 8.15
C HIS A 21 16.72 -0.20 7.82
N ARG A 22 16.04 0.30 8.85
CA ARG A 22 14.77 0.99 8.69
C ARG A 22 14.93 2.24 7.83
N LEU A 23 13.99 2.46 6.92
CA LEU A 23 14.03 3.62 6.02
C LEU A 23 13.81 4.92 6.80
N GLY A 24 14.49 5.99 6.38
CA GLY A 24 14.28 7.33 6.94
C GLY A 24 13.07 8.03 6.35
N HIS A 25 12.66 9.11 7.02
CA HIS A 25 11.56 9.97 6.58
C HIS A 25 11.91 10.75 5.31
N THR A 26 10.88 11.18 4.58
CA THR A 26 11.05 11.99 3.37
C THR A 26 9.83 12.87 3.10
N GLN A 27 9.97 13.81 2.14
CA GLN A 27 8.86 14.60 1.64
C GLN A 27 8.60 14.27 0.17
N ILE A 28 7.35 13.98 -0.16
CA ILE A 28 6.93 13.61 -1.51
C ILE A 28 5.77 14.51 -1.93
N LYS A 29 5.81 14.97 -3.18
CA LYS A 29 4.72 15.67 -3.81
C LYS A 29 4.37 14.98 -5.13
N THR A 30 3.09 14.62 -5.30
CA THR A 30 2.62 14.08 -6.58
C THR A 30 2.60 15.18 -7.63
N LEU A 31 3.12 14.89 -8.81
CA LEU A 31 3.22 15.80 -9.94
C LEU A 31 3.01 15.04 -11.25
N PRO A 32 2.58 15.72 -12.33
CA PRO A 32 2.63 15.14 -13.67
C PRO A 32 4.05 14.68 -14.03
N TYR A 33 4.12 13.71 -14.94
CA TYR A 33 5.43 13.24 -15.43
C TYR A 33 6.36 14.42 -15.84
N PRO A 34 7.65 14.41 -15.43
CA PRO A 34 8.41 13.34 -14.80
C PRO A 34 8.39 13.34 -13.25
N GLY A 35 7.42 13.97 -12.61
CA GLY A 35 7.29 13.99 -11.15
C GLY A 35 6.79 12.66 -10.56
N PHE A 36 6.61 12.61 -9.23
CA PHE A 36 6.15 11.41 -8.54
C PHE A 36 4.68 11.11 -8.92
N PRO A 37 4.38 9.89 -9.43
CA PRO A 37 3.05 9.58 -9.92
C PRO A 37 2.04 9.39 -8.77
N THR A 38 0.85 9.97 -8.94
CA THR A 38 -0.25 9.84 -7.97
C THR A 38 -0.71 8.40 -7.76
N ASP A 39 -0.54 7.52 -8.76
CA ASP A 39 -0.89 6.10 -8.65
C ASP A 39 -0.01 5.31 -7.68
N MET A 40 1.18 5.81 -7.35
CA MET A 40 2.06 5.23 -6.35
C MET A 40 1.95 5.90 -4.97
N GLN A 41 1.10 6.91 -4.85
CA GLN A 41 0.96 7.68 -3.61
C GLN A 41 0.47 6.82 -2.43
N PRO A 42 -0.54 5.94 -2.54
CA PRO A 42 -0.96 5.09 -1.42
C PRO A 42 0.12 4.10 -0.97
N GLN A 43 0.84 3.49 -1.92
CA GLN A 43 1.89 2.52 -1.64
C GLN A 43 3.07 3.16 -0.91
N ILE A 44 3.51 4.34 -1.38
CA ILE A 44 4.61 5.04 -0.71
C ILE A 44 4.19 5.54 0.68
N ALA A 45 2.95 5.99 0.87
CA ALA A 45 2.44 6.39 2.17
C ALA A 45 2.41 5.21 3.16
N THR A 46 2.05 4.02 2.70
CA THR A 46 2.12 2.78 3.50
C THR A 46 3.56 2.47 3.92
N LEU A 47 4.52 2.59 3.00
CA LEU A 47 5.95 2.39 3.30
C LEU A 47 6.46 3.42 4.31
N LEU A 48 6.10 4.70 4.13
CA LEU A 48 6.51 5.78 5.02
C LEU A 48 5.89 5.69 6.41
N ALA A 49 4.73 5.05 6.56
CA ALA A 49 4.15 4.77 7.86
C ALA A 49 4.97 3.78 8.71
N LEU A 50 5.89 3.03 8.09
CA LEU A 50 6.85 2.15 8.77
C LEU A 50 8.28 2.71 8.78
N SER A 51 8.51 3.93 8.28
CA SER A 51 9.83 4.57 8.25
C SER A 51 10.15 5.26 9.58
N ASP A 52 11.42 5.63 9.81
CA ASP A 52 11.81 6.43 10.96
C ASP A 52 11.47 7.91 10.75
N GLY A 53 10.90 8.53 11.79
CA GLY A 53 10.61 9.96 11.80
C GLY A 53 9.29 10.33 11.12
N THR A 54 9.15 11.61 10.75
CA THR A 54 7.91 12.16 10.20
C THR A 54 8.07 12.48 8.72
N SER A 55 7.25 11.86 7.90
CA SER A 55 7.18 12.07 6.44
C SER A 55 6.00 12.95 6.06
N ILE A 56 6.11 13.66 4.94
CA ILE A 56 5.03 14.47 4.39
C ILE A 56 4.74 14.03 2.95
N VAL A 57 3.48 13.71 2.69
CA VAL A 57 3.01 13.40 1.34
C VAL A 57 1.98 14.43 0.91
N THR A 58 2.28 15.18 -0.15
CA THR A 58 1.38 16.17 -0.73
C THR A 58 0.77 15.62 -2.03
N GLU A 59 -0.55 15.51 -2.08
CA GLU A 59 -1.29 15.16 -3.29
C GLU A 59 -1.71 16.44 -4.01
N SER A 60 -1.29 16.59 -5.27
CA SER A 60 -1.59 17.78 -6.07
C SER A 60 -2.32 17.49 -7.38
N ILE A 61 -2.66 16.22 -7.63
CA ILE A 61 -3.31 15.77 -8.88
C ILE A 61 -4.79 15.50 -8.65
N PHE A 62 -5.14 14.77 -7.57
CA PHE A 62 -6.51 14.37 -7.27
C PHE A 62 -6.98 14.87 -5.91
N GLU A 63 -8.24 15.28 -5.85
CA GLU A 63 -8.92 15.57 -4.59
C GLU A 63 -9.31 14.27 -3.88
N ASN A 64 -9.35 14.31 -2.53
CA ASN A 64 -9.80 13.20 -1.68
C ASN A 64 -9.07 11.86 -1.92
N ARG A 65 -7.76 11.90 -2.22
CA ARG A 65 -6.96 10.71 -2.50
C ARG A 65 -6.59 9.92 -1.23
N PHE A 66 -6.72 10.49 -0.04
CA PHE A 66 -6.32 9.90 1.24
C PHE A 66 -7.40 9.05 1.94
N LYS A 67 -8.39 8.54 1.21
CA LYS A 67 -9.46 7.70 1.78
C LYS A 67 -8.98 6.44 2.50
N TYR A 68 -7.81 5.93 2.15
CA TYR A 68 -7.18 4.75 2.76
C TYR A 68 -6.56 5.04 4.14
N VAL A 69 -6.39 6.31 4.52
CA VAL A 69 -5.74 6.69 5.78
C VAL A 69 -6.53 6.19 6.98
N ASP A 70 -7.85 6.25 6.95
CA ASP A 70 -8.69 5.74 8.03
C ASP A 70 -8.50 4.22 8.21
N GLU A 71 -8.33 3.50 7.11
CA GLU A 71 -8.10 2.05 7.13
C GLU A 71 -6.68 1.71 7.64
N LEU A 72 -5.64 2.45 7.23
CA LEU A 72 -4.29 2.32 7.78
C LEU A 72 -4.26 2.67 9.28
N SER A 73 -5.02 3.66 9.70
CA SER A 73 -5.12 4.04 11.13
C SER A 73 -5.74 2.92 11.97
N ARG A 74 -6.68 2.14 11.42
CA ARG A 74 -7.20 0.92 12.08
C ARG A 74 -6.12 -0.14 12.27
N MET A 75 -5.12 -0.16 11.39
CA MET A 75 -3.94 -1.04 11.49
C MET A 75 -2.84 -0.49 12.39
N GLY A 76 -3.06 0.67 13.02
CA GLY A 76 -2.10 1.29 13.94
C GLY A 76 -1.19 2.35 13.32
N ALA A 77 -1.41 2.75 12.06
CA ALA A 77 -0.65 3.85 11.45
C ALA A 77 -0.99 5.21 12.09
N SER A 78 0.02 6.05 12.26
CA SER A 78 -0.12 7.45 12.74
C SER A 78 -0.07 8.40 11.56
N ILE A 79 -1.21 8.72 10.99
CA ILE A 79 -1.33 9.58 9.80
C ILE A 79 -2.38 10.66 10.04
N LYS A 80 -2.01 11.91 9.83
CA LYS A 80 -2.92 13.07 9.90
C LYS A 80 -3.04 13.71 8.53
N VAL A 81 -4.26 13.88 8.04
CA VAL A 81 -4.53 14.59 6.77
C VAL A 81 -4.93 16.04 7.06
N GLU A 82 -4.22 16.99 6.46
CA GLU A 82 -4.49 18.42 6.56
C GLU A 82 -4.93 18.97 5.20
N GLY A 83 -5.95 19.81 5.21
CA GLY A 83 -6.49 20.45 4.00
C GLY A 83 -6.99 19.48 2.93
N GLY A 84 -7.10 18.19 3.23
CA GLY A 84 -7.53 17.14 2.29
C GLY A 84 -6.47 16.71 1.27
N ASN A 85 -5.33 17.38 1.23
CA ASN A 85 -4.29 17.15 0.21
C ASN A 85 -2.87 16.96 0.78
N VAL A 86 -2.68 17.06 2.08
CA VAL A 86 -1.38 16.84 2.74
C VAL A 86 -1.54 15.79 3.83
N ALA A 87 -0.79 14.70 3.75
CA ALA A 87 -0.68 13.71 4.81
C ALA A 87 0.63 13.88 5.57
N ILE A 88 0.55 14.03 6.87
CA ILE A 88 1.67 13.99 7.82
C ILE A 88 1.67 12.58 8.39
N ILE A 89 2.76 11.86 8.18
CA ILE A 89 2.90 10.44 8.49
C ILE A 89 4.01 10.29 9.52
N GLU A 90 3.67 9.87 10.72
CA GLU A 90 4.64 9.49 11.75
C GLU A 90 4.90 7.99 11.65
N GLY A 91 6.16 7.60 11.53
CA GLY A 91 6.54 6.20 11.43
C GLY A 91 6.24 5.42 12.71
N VAL A 92 5.60 4.26 12.54
CA VAL A 92 5.32 3.31 13.65
C VAL A 92 6.20 2.07 13.52
N GLU A 93 6.35 1.31 14.60
CA GLU A 93 7.20 0.10 14.62
C GLU A 93 6.65 -1.03 13.75
N GLY A 94 5.33 -1.12 13.60
CA GLY A 94 4.66 -2.15 12.82
C GLY A 94 3.17 -1.90 12.74
N PHE A 95 2.51 -2.63 11.85
CA PHE A 95 1.06 -2.66 11.76
C PHE A 95 0.50 -3.85 12.53
N THR A 96 -0.74 -3.72 12.97
CA THR A 96 -1.53 -4.80 13.57
C THR A 96 -2.64 -5.24 12.64
N GLY A 97 -2.98 -6.53 12.66
CA GLY A 97 -4.06 -7.08 11.86
C GLY A 97 -5.41 -6.43 12.18
N ALA A 98 -6.15 -6.08 11.15
CA ALA A 98 -7.45 -5.44 11.27
C ALA A 98 -8.42 -5.83 10.14
N ALA A 99 -9.72 -5.61 10.38
CA ALA A 99 -10.72 -5.65 9.32
C ALA A 99 -10.77 -4.28 8.63
N ILE A 100 -10.38 -4.25 7.36
CA ILE A 100 -10.27 -3.04 6.54
C ILE A 100 -11.02 -3.20 5.21
N SER A 101 -11.27 -2.11 4.52
CA SER A 101 -12.01 -2.11 3.26
C SER A 101 -11.25 -1.36 2.17
N ALA A 102 -11.19 -1.93 0.98
CA ALA A 102 -10.58 -1.27 -0.17
C ALA A 102 -11.47 -0.13 -0.68
N PRO A 103 -11.03 1.15 -0.61
CA PRO A 103 -11.84 2.27 -1.08
C PRO A 103 -11.76 2.49 -2.59
N ASP A 104 -10.67 2.05 -3.20
CA ASP A 104 -10.40 2.12 -4.64
C ASP A 104 -9.30 1.11 -5.04
N LEU A 105 -8.97 1.07 -6.34
CA LEU A 105 -7.98 0.16 -6.91
C LEU A 105 -6.58 0.29 -6.28
N ARG A 106 -6.03 1.51 -6.24
CA ARG A 106 -4.64 1.74 -5.81
C ARG A 106 -4.50 1.70 -4.29
N ALA A 107 -5.45 2.31 -3.61
CA ALA A 107 -5.52 2.27 -2.15
C ALA A 107 -5.77 0.83 -1.66
N GLY A 108 -6.67 0.09 -2.30
CA GLY A 108 -6.91 -1.31 -1.97
C GLY A 108 -5.65 -2.18 -2.09
N ALA A 109 -4.89 -2.02 -3.18
CA ALA A 109 -3.61 -2.73 -3.33
C ALA A 109 -2.59 -2.36 -2.24
N ALA A 110 -2.49 -1.07 -1.88
CA ALA A 110 -1.62 -0.61 -0.79
C ALA A 110 -2.03 -1.18 0.57
N LEU A 111 -3.34 -1.27 0.84
CA LEU A 111 -3.88 -1.87 2.06
C LEU A 111 -3.60 -3.37 2.14
N VAL A 112 -3.65 -4.09 1.02
CA VAL A 112 -3.23 -5.52 0.98
C VAL A 112 -1.75 -5.65 1.30
N VAL A 113 -0.88 -4.78 0.76
CA VAL A 113 0.55 -4.78 1.09
C VAL A 113 0.77 -4.47 2.58
N ALA A 114 0.04 -3.50 3.16
CA ALA A 114 0.08 -3.22 4.59
C ALA A 114 -0.33 -4.45 5.42
N ALA A 115 -1.40 -5.15 5.01
CA ALA A 115 -1.90 -6.34 5.68
C ALA A 115 -0.94 -7.53 5.62
N LEU A 116 -0.10 -7.63 4.57
CA LEU A 116 0.93 -8.67 4.45
C LEU A 116 2.08 -8.51 5.45
N VAL A 117 2.33 -7.31 5.97
CA VAL A 117 3.39 -7.04 6.95
C VAL A 117 2.85 -6.79 8.36
N ALA A 118 1.54 -6.83 8.54
CA ALA A 118 0.89 -6.60 9.83
C ALA A 118 0.95 -7.83 10.72
N GLU A 119 1.17 -7.65 12.02
CA GLU A 119 1.08 -8.75 12.99
C GLU A 119 -0.37 -9.26 13.13
N GLY A 120 -0.56 -10.57 13.06
CA GLY A 120 -1.85 -11.23 13.25
C GLY A 120 -2.61 -11.43 11.94
N TYR A 121 -3.94 -11.33 12.00
CA TYR A 121 -4.81 -11.55 10.86
C TYR A 121 -5.46 -10.24 10.40
N SER A 122 -5.47 -10.03 9.09
CA SER A 122 -6.24 -8.96 8.46
C SER A 122 -7.29 -9.52 7.52
N THR A 123 -8.39 -8.82 7.38
CA THR A 123 -9.37 -9.05 6.32
C THR A 123 -9.52 -7.79 5.50
N VAL A 124 -9.52 -7.94 4.18
CA VAL A 124 -9.71 -6.82 3.24
C VAL A 124 -11.01 -7.02 2.48
N ASP A 125 -11.97 -6.16 2.74
CA ASP A 125 -13.27 -6.16 2.07
C ASP A 125 -13.23 -5.36 0.76
N CYS A 126 -14.28 -5.46 -0.05
CA CYS A 126 -14.44 -4.72 -1.32
C CYS A 126 -13.33 -5.01 -2.34
N ILE A 127 -12.80 -6.23 -2.38
CA ILE A 127 -11.69 -6.62 -3.26
C ILE A 127 -12.00 -6.49 -4.75
N HIS A 128 -13.28 -6.39 -5.14
CA HIS A 128 -13.69 -6.14 -6.52
C HIS A 128 -13.09 -4.84 -7.10
N TYR A 129 -12.74 -3.85 -6.25
CA TYR A 129 -11.99 -2.67 -6.69
C TYR A 129 -10.57 -3.01 -7.10
N ILE A 130 -9.94 -3.98 -6.43
CA ILE A 130 -8.57 -4.44 -6.71
C ILE A 130 -8.57 -5.30 -7.98
N GLU A 131 -9.51 -6.23 -8.10
CA GLU A 131 -9.62 -7.17 -9.23
C GLU A 131 -9.88 -6.49 -10.57
N ARG A 132 -10.40 -5.27 -10.57
CA ARG A 132 -10.58 -4.46 -11.80
C ARG A 132 -9.28 -4.14 -12.54
N GLY A 133 -8.15 -4.11 -11.88
CA GLY A 133 -6.88 -3.71 -12.47
C GLY A 133 -5.69 -4.61 -12.13
N TYR A 134 -5.86 -5.54 -11.19
CA TYR A 134 -4.84 -6.53 -10.84
C TYR A 134 -5.40 -7.94 -11.04
N GLU A 135 -4.97 -8.58 -12.11
CA GLU A 135 -5.35 -9.95 -12.44
C GLU A 135 -4.70 -10.96 -11.48
N CYS A 136 -5.48 -11.87 -10.91
CA CYS A 136 -5.01 -12.93 -10.00
C CYS A 136 -4.05 -12.39 -8.93
N PHE A 137 -4.46 -11.32 -8.25
CA PHE A 137 -3.60 -10.58 -7.32
C PHE A 137 -3.14 -11.45 -6.16
N GLU A 138 -4.05 -12.22 -5.59
CA GLU A 138 -3.81 -13.18 -4.51
C GLU A 138 -2.78 -14.25 -4.91
N ASP A 139 -2.92 -14.83 -6.11
CA ASP A 139 -2.01 -15.87 -6.60
C ASP A 139 -0.59 -15.33 -6.79
N LYS A 140 -0.46 -14.10 -7.30
CA LYS A 140 0.83 -13.43 -7.49
C LYS A 140 1.52 -13.14 -6.16
N LEU A 141 0.76 -12.69 -5.16
CA LEU A 141 1.30 -12.45 -3.82
C LEU A 141 1.65 -13.76 -3.10
N ALA A 142 0.85 -14.79 -3.25
CA ALA A 142 1.16 -16.12 -2.72
C ALA A 142 2.43 -16.71 -3.36
N ALA A 143 2.63 -16.52 -4.66
CA ALA A 143 3.85 -16.94 -5.37
C ALA A 143 5.11 -16.19 -4.88
N LEU A 144 4.96 -15.01 -4.29
CA LEU A 144 6.03 -14.25 -3.64
C LEU A 144 6.24 -14.63 -2.17
N GLY A 145 5.46 -15.59 -1.64
CA GLY A 145 5.56 -16.08 -0.26
C GLY A 145 4.56 -15.44 0.71
N GLY A 146 3.63 -14.63 0.24
CA GLY A 146 2.57 -14.04 1.07
C GLY A 146 1.51 -15.07 1.45
N TYR A 147 1.03 -15.04 2.69
CA TYR A 147 -0.12 -15.82 3.12
C TYR A 147 -1.39 -15.02 2.86
N ILE A 148 -2.05 -15.29 1.75
CA ILE A 148 -3.28 -14.62 1.34
C ILE A 148 -4.28 -15.67 0.83
N GLU A 149 -5.53 -15.54 1.24
CA GLU A 149 -6.62 -16.43 0.86
C GLU A 149 -7.84 -15.59 0.46
N LYS A 150 -8.44 -15.92 -0.67
CA LYS A 150 -9.73 -15.37 -1.06
C LYS A 150 -10.84 -16.17 -0.41
N ILE A 151 -11.61 -15.53 0.46
CA ILE A 151 -12.71 -16.18 1.17
C ILE A 151 -13.95 -16.11 0.28
N PRO A 152 -14.53 -17.28 -0.12
CA PRO A 152 -15.82 -17.29 -0.79
C PRO A 152 -16.90 -16.78 0.16
N VAL A 153 -17.81 -16.01 -0.36
CA VAL A 153 -18.91 -15.46 0.41
C VAL A 153 -20.19 -16.17 -0.04
N ASP A 154 -20.85 -16.84 0.91
CA ASP A 154 -22.07 -17.64 0.66
C ASP A 154 -23.34 -16.78 0.43
N ASP A 155 -23.25 -15.47 0.52
CA ASP A 155 -24.38 -14.55 0.35
C ASP A 155 -24.13 -13.61 -0.84
N GLU A 156 -25.05 -13.54 -1.79
CA GLU A 156 -25.01 -12.65 -2.96
C GLU A 156 -24.91 -11.14 -2.59
N ARG A 157 -25.15 -10.81 -1.31
CA ARG A 157 -25.01 -9.47 -0.74
C ARG A 157 -23.69 -9.26 0.01
N ALA A 158 -22.91 -10.30 0.18
CA ALA A 158 -21.69 -10.22 0.96
C ALA A 158 -20.50 -9.83 0.06
N VAL A 159 -19.71 -8.91 0.56
CA VAL A 159 -18.54 -8.36 -0.12
C VAL A 159 -17.42 -9.39 -0.11
N GLN A 160 -16.82 -9.68 -1.26
CA GLN A 160 -15.66 -10.59 -1.36
C GLN A 160 -14.49 -10.04 -0.55
N LYS A 161 -13.76 -10.95 0.14
CA LYS A 161 -12.72 -10.60 1.12
C LYS A 161 -11.43 -11.38 0.89
N PHE A 162 -10.29 -10.74 1.18
CA PHE A 162 -9.04 -11.42 1.43
C PHE A 162 -8.79 -11.58 2.94
N LYS A 163 -8.25 -12.73 3.33
CA LYS A 163 -7.72 -12.98 4.68
C LYS A 163 -6.22 -13.17 4.58
N LEU A 164 -5.48 -12.42 5.35
CA LEU A 164 -4.03 -12.39 5.34
C LEU A 164 -3.49 -12.72 6.73
N LYS A 165 -2.37 -13.45 6.77
CA LYS A 165 -1.65 -13.79 8.01
C LYS A 165 -0.17 -13.61 7.78
N VAL A 166 0.50 -13.00 8.73
CA VAL A 166 1.95 -13.04 8.85
C VAL A 166 2.34 -14.29 9.66
N GLY A 167 3.24 -15.07 9.12
CA GLY A 167 3.78 -16.27 9.76
C GLY A 167 4.90 -15.94 10.73
#